data_1316e15e3acb7d05f5c098ff48e1bb39
#
_entry.id   1316e15e3acb7d05f5c098ff48e1bb39
#
_cell.length_a   1.000
_cell.length_b   1.000
_cell.length_c   1.000
_cell.angle_alpha   90.00
_cell.angle_beta   90.00
_cell.angle_gamma   90.00
#
_symmetry.space_group_name_H-M   'P 1'
#
loop_
_entity.id
_entity.type
_entity.pdbx_description
1 polymer ?
#
loop_
_entity_poly.entity_id
_entity_poly.type
_entity_poly.pdbx_seq_one_letter_code
_entity_poly.pdbx_strand_id
1 'polypeptide(L)'
;KGIAMKLVLGLFGLENFYGGDVKSYIEIAQMGEELGFDAVSVTDHVVMGKNLHKYPFGQFPMPSDAPWYEPLTLLTMIAANTSSINLATAILIAPLRSPALLAKTAASLDAISNGRVELGVGLGWQEEEYEASGIPFDQRVKTFWETLDICQSLWTGGPVSHKGEIFEFNDIWCHPTPP
;
A
#
# COMPACT_ATOMS: atom_id res chain seq x y z
N LYS A 1 15.35 8.37 26.88
CA LYS A 1 14.64 7.22 26.28
C LYS A 1 15.48 6.79 25.08
N GLY A 2 16.09 5.59 25.13
CA GLY A 2 16.80 5.05 23.99
C GLY A 2 15.83 4.87 22.81
N ILE A 3 16.29 5.18 21.59
CA ILE A 3 15.54 4.88 20.37
C ILE A 3 15.63 3.36 20.20
N ALA A 4 14.54 2.63 20.41
CA ALA A 4 14.47 1.21 20.08
C ALA A 4 14.51 1.07 18.55
N MET A 5 15.39 0.20 18.06
CA MET A 5 15.41 -0.16 16.63
C MET A 5 14.16 -0.98 16.31
N LYS A 6 13.51 -0.64 15.20
CA LYS A 6 12.38 -1.43 14.66
C LYS A 6 12.90 -2.38 13.58
N LEU A 7 12.42 -3.61 13.60
CA LEU A 7 12.73 -4.65 12.61
C LEU A 7 11.51 -4.87 11.73
N VAL A 8 11.67 -4.67 10.44
CA VAL A 8 10.62 -4.89 9.44
C VAL A 8 11.01 -6.06 8.53
N LEU A 9 10.14 -7.04 8.43
CA LEU A 9 10.31 -8.19 7.55
C LEU A 9 9.67 -7.90 6.18
N GLY A 10 10.50 -7.72 5.16
CA GLY A 10 10.03 -7.52 3.78
C GLY A 10 9.57 -8.84 3.14
N LEU A 11 8.35 -8.86 2.63
CA LEU A 11 7.77 -10.03 1.97
C LEU A 11 7.90 -9.97 0.44
N PHE A 12 8.89 -9.26 -0.06
CA PHE A 12 9.16 -9.12 -1.49
C PHE A 12 9.84 -10.36 -2.05
N GLY A 13 9.42 -10.81 -3.21
CA GLY A 13 10.10 -11.87 -3.97
C GLY A 13 9.84 -13.29 -3.46
N LEU A 14 8.90 -13.50 -2.53
CA LEU A 14 8.57 -14.83 -2.00
C LEU A 14 8.06 -15.79 -3.06
N GLU A 15 7.41 -15.28 -4.11
CA GLU A 15 6.96 -16.06 -5.26
C GLU A 15 8.09 -16.81 -5.96
N ASN A 16 9.32 -16.29 -5.92
CA ASN A 16 10.50 -16.93 -6.49
C ASN A 16 10.96 -18.16 -5.67
N PHE A 17 10.67 -18.18 -4.37
CA PHE A 17 11.10 -19.23 -3.46
C PHE A 17 10.02 -20.28 -3.21
N TYR A 18 8.75 -19.86 -3.21
CA TYR A 18 7.61 -20.70 -2.81
C TYR A 18 6.61 -20.95 -3.93
N GLY A 19 7.00 -20.69 -5.19
CA GLY A 19 6.16 -20.96 -6.36
C GLY A 19 4.87 -20.15 -6.44
N GLY A 20 4.81 -19.00 -5.78
CA GLY A 20 3.64 -18.13 -5.77
C GLY A 20 2.51 -18.61 -4.85
N ASP A 21 2.74 -19.58 -3.97
CA ASP A 21 1.74 -19.99 -2.98
C ASP A 21 1.54 -18.85 -1.96
N VAL A 22 0.38 -18.24 -2.01
CA VAL A 22 -0.01 -17.16 -1.11
C VAL A 22 0.00 -17.56 0.37
N LYS A 23 -0.11 -18.84 0.70
CA LYS A 23 0.00 -19.34 2.09
C LYS A 23 1.37 -19.05 2.69
N SER A 24 2.42 -19.06 1.88
CA SER A 24 3.78 -18.77 2.36
C SER A 24 3.89 -17.35 2.95
N TYR A 25 3.15 -16.37 2.43
CA TYR A 25 3.11 -15.03 2.99
C TYR A 25 2.52 -15.01 4.40
N ILE A 26 1.47 -15.82 4.64
CA ILE A 26 0.86 -15.95 5.96
C ILE A 26 1.84 -16.61 6.93
N GLU A 27 2.42 -17.74 6.55
CA GLU A 27 3.35 -18.53 7.38
C GLU A 27 4.58 -17.70 7.78
N ILE A 28 5.15 -16.95 6.85
CA ILE A 28 6.30 -16.07 7.11
C ILE A 28 5.90 -14.89 7.99
N ALA A 29 4.71 -14.33 7.81
CA ALA A 29 4.23 -13.25 8.67
C ALA A 29 3.99 -13.74 10.11
N GLN A 30 3.43 -14.93 10.30
CA GLN A 30 3.26 -15.57 11.61
C GLN A 30 4.62 -15.86 12.25
N MET A 31 5.57 -16.39 11.50
CA MET A 31 6.94 -16.59 12.00
C MET A 31 7.60 -15.27 12.39
N GLY A 32 7.40 -14.20 11.61
CA GLY A 32 7.88 -12.86 11.94
C GLY A 32 7.30 -12.34 13.25
N GLU A 33 6.01 -12.56 13.46
CA GLU A 33 5.31 -12.22 14.71
C GLU A 33 5.90 -12.99 15.92
N GLU A 34 6.08 -14.29 15.79
CA GLU A 34 6.66 -15.16 16.82
C GLU A 34 8.13 -14.78 17.17
N LEU A 35 8.89 -14.35 16.18
CA LEU A 35 10.29 -13.93 16.34
C LEU A 35 10.43 -12.48 16.85
N GLY A 36 9.31 -11.75 17.00
CA GLY A 36 9.30 -10.39 17.54
C GLY A 36 9.70 -9.31 16.53
N PHE A 37 9.44 -9.50 15.25
CA PHE A 37 9.51 -8.41 14.29
C PHE A 37 8.42 -7.39 14.56
N ASP A 38 8.71 -6.10 14.38
CA ASP A 38 7.74 -5.01 14.60
C ASP A 38 6.70 -4.93 13.49
N ALA A 39 7.08 -5.24 12.24
CA ALA A 39 6.18 -5.19 11.10
C ALA A 39 6.56 -6.21 10.01
N VAL A 40 5.58 -6.59 9.20
CA VAL A 40 5.80 -7.10 7.84
C VAL A 40 5.54 -6.00 6.83
N SER A 41 6.28 -6.01 5.70
CA SER A 41 6.04 -5.04 4.63
C SER A 41 5.89 -5.71 3.28
N VAL A 42 4.97 -5.16 2.48
CA VAL A 42 4.71 -5.58 1.10
C VAL A 42 4.93 -4.42 0.13
N THR A 43 5.31 -4.75 -1.10
CA THR A 43 5.53 -3.80 -2.19
C THR A 43 4.29 -3.71 -3.07
N ASP A 44 4.23 -2.69 -3.93
CA ASP A 44 3.08 -2.43 -4.80
C ASP A 44 3.51 -2.26 -6.25
N HIS A 45 2.84 -2.98 -7.12
CA HIS A 45 2.65 -2.70 -8.52
C HIS A 45 1.22 -3.08 -8.91
N VAL A 46 0.46 -2.15 -9.50
CA VAL A 46 -0.92 -2.40 -9.93
C VAL A 46 -0.92 -3.25 -11.20
N VAL A 47 -0.06 -2.91 -12.13
CA VAL A 47 0.25 -3.66 -13.36
C VAL A 47 1.72 -3.45 -13.70
N MET A 48 2.29 -4.31 -14.54
CA MET A 48 3.69 -4.18 -14.93
C MET A 48 3.82 -4.04 -16.46
N GLY A 49 4.45 -2.96 -16.89
CA GLY A 49 4.81 -2.75 -18.28
C GLY A 49 6.14 -3.41 -18.68
N LYS A 50 6.45 -3.37 -19.96
CA LYS A 50 7.67 -4.00 -20.53
C LYS A 50 8.95 -3.19 -20.35
N ASN A 51 8.85 -1.90 -20.02
CA ASN A 51 10.00 -0.98 -20.01
C ASN A 51 10.77 -1.01 -18.67
N LEU A 52 11.10 -2.19 -18.18
CA LEU A 52 11.82 -2.40 -16.90
C LEU A 52 13.19 -1.70 -16.87
N HIS A 53 13.80 -1.43 -18.05
CA HIS A 53 15.06 -0.72 -18.16
C HIS A 53 14.98 0.76 -17.73
N LYS A 54 13.75 1.31 -17.58
CA LYS A 54 13.53 2.67 -17.06
C LYS A 54 13.55 2.73 -15.52
N TYR A 55 13.76 1.60 -14.84
CA TYR A 55 13.85 1.57 -13.39
C TYR A 55 15.00 2.45 -12.90
N PRO A 56 14.74 3.43 -12.00
CA PRO A 56 15.72 4.47 -11.67
C PRO A 56 16.87 4.00 -10.77
N PHE A 57 16.78 2.80 -10.21
CA PHE A 57 17.75 2.31 -9.23
C PHE A 57 18.60 1.13 -9.73
N GLY A 58 18.72 0.98 -11.05
CA GLY A 58 19.54 -0.06 -11.67
C GLY A 58 18.72 -1.08 -12.48
N GLN A 59 19.05 -2.37 -12.38
CA GLN A 59 18.25 -3.41 -12.99
C GLN A 59 17.04 -3.74 -12.12
N PHE A 60 15.83 -3.72 -12.72
CA PHE A 60 14.65 -4.16 -12.01
C PHE A 60 14.74 -5.68 -11.73
N PRO A 61 14.53 -6.12 -10.47
CA PRO A 61 14.87 -7.48 -10.07
C PRO A 61 13.87 -8.55 -10.51
N MET A 62 12.69 -8.16 -11.03
CA MET A 62 11.60 -9.06 -11.39
C MET A 62 11.25 -8.97 -12.87
N PRO A 63 10.79 -10.05 -13.51
CA PRO A 63 10.25 -9.98 -14.87
C PRO A 63 8.87 -9.29 -14.89
N SER A 64 8.43 -8.85 -16.09
CA SER A 64 7.15 -8.13 -16.23
C SER A 64 5.92 -8.99 -15.91
N ASP A 65 6.04 -10.29 -16.00
CA ASP A 65 4.98 -11.28 -15.72
C ASP A 65 5.05 -11.87 -14.30
N ALA A 66 5.91 -11.30 -13.44
CA ALA A 66 5.95 -11.68 -12.03
C ALA A 66 4.60 -11.41 -11.36
N PRO A 67 4.13 -12.31 -10.48
CA PRO A 67 2.88 -12.10 -9.75
C PRO A 67 3.06 -10.98 -8.72
N TRP A 68 2.23 -9.96 -8.83
CA TRP A 68 2.13 -8.89 -7.85
C TRP A 68 0.74 -8.94 -7.21
N TYR A 69 0.69 -9.29 -5.93
CA TYR A 69 -0.56 -9.20 -5.19
C TYR A 69 -0.84 -7.75 -4.82
N GLU A 70 -2.10 -7.33 -4.91
CA GLU A 70 -2.50 -6.01 -4.45
C GLU A 70 -2.21 -5.91 -2.93
N PRO A 71 -1.41 -4.91 -2.48
CA PRO A 71 -0.83 -4.92 -1.14
C PRO A 71 -1.84 -4.88 -0.01
N LEU A 72 -2.91 -4.07 -0.11
CA LEU A 72 -3.92 -3.99 0.95
C LEU A 72 -4.77 -5.26 1.05
N THR A 73 -4.99 -5.94 -0.08
CA THR A 73 -5.64 -7.25 -0.13
C THR A 73 -4.78 -8.32 0.54
N LEU A 74 -3.48 -8.37 0.23
CA LEU A 74 -2.53 -9.31 0.84
C LEU A 74 -2.41 -9.05 2.35
N LEU A 75 -2.23 -7.79 2.75
CA LEU A 75 -2.17 -7.41 4.15
C LEU A 75 -3.46 -7.72 4.92
N THR A 76 -4.63 -7.65 4.27
CA THR A 76 -5.90 -8.06 4.91
C THR A 76 -5.90 -9.55 5.24
N MET A 77 -5.37 -10.39 4.35
CA MET A 77 -5.23 -11.82 4.59
C MET A 77 -4.24 -12.09 5.73
N ILE A 78 -3.11 -11.39 5.75
CA ILE A 78 -2.13 -11.49 6.85
C ILE A 78 -2.75 -11.01 8.16
N ALA A 79 -3.49 -9.89 8.16
CA ALA A 79 -4.18 -9.37 9.33
C ALA A 79 -5.12 -10.37 10.01
N ALA A 80 -5.83 -11.16 9.20
CA ALA A 80 -6.76 -12.18 9.68
C ALA A 80 -6.05 -13.40 10.31
N ASN A 81 -4.75 -13.57 10.07
CA ASN A 81 -3.94 -14.71 10.53
C ASN A 81 -2.83 -14.33 11.51
N THR A 82 -2.74 -13.06 11.92
CA THR A 82 -1.78 -12.51 12.88
C THR A 82 -2.49 -11.64 13.91
N SER A 83 -1.86 -11.34 15.04
CA SER A 83 -2.51 -10.65 16.16
C SER A 83 -1.86 -9.32 16.55
N SER A 84 -0.55 -9.18 16.38
CA SER A 84 0.23 -8.07 16.94
C SER A 84 1.19 -7.40 15.96
N ILE A 85 1.72 -8.14 14.97
CA ILE A 85 2.67 -7.60 14.00
C ILE A 85 2.03 -6.50 13.14
N ASN A 86 2.71 -5.38 12.96
CA ASN A 86 2.24 -4.29 12.12
C ASN A 86 2.27 -4.67 10.64
N LEU A 87 1.39 -4.02 9.88
CA LEU A 87 1.10 -4.31 8.47
C LEU A 87 1.52 -3.12 7.62
N ALA A 88 2.69 -3.18 7.04
CA ALA A 88 3.28 -2.05 6.33
C ALA A 88 3.21 -2.20 4.81
N THR A 89 3.06 -1.09 4.11
CA THR A 89 3.38 -1.01 2.69
C THR A 89 4.75 -0.33 2.50
N ALA A 90 5.62 -0.90 1.64
CA ALA A 90 6.92 -0.33 1.35
C ALA A 90 7.27 -0.42 -0.14
N ILE A 91 6.65 0.38 -0.96
CA ILE A 91 5.65 1.44 -0.73
C ILE A 91 4.36 1.11 -1.50
N LEU A 92 3.22 1.73 -1.15
CA LEU A 92 2.01 1.75 -1.96
C LEU A 92 2.05 2.95 -2.91
N ILE A 93 1.75 2.74 -4.19
CA ILE A 93 1.74 3.80 -5.21
C ILE A 93 0.40 4.54 -5.12
N ALA A 94 0.31 5.50 -4.22
CA ALA A 94 -0.95 6.16 -3.87
C ALA A 94 -1.69 6.81 -5.05
N PRO A 95 -1.01 7.47 -6.02
CA PRO A 95 -1.70 8.13 -7.14
C PRO A 95 -2.46 7.16 -8.08
N LEU A 96 -2.12 5.88 -8.07
CA LEU A 96 -2.77 4.89 -8.95
C LEU A 96 -4.17 4.46 -8.46
N ARG A 97 -4.60 4.98 -7.30
CA ARG A 97 -5.91 4.66 -6.69
C ARG A 97 -6.75 5.92 -6.52
N SER A 98 -8.07 5.80 -6.68
CA SER A 98 -8.93 6.93 -6.30
C SER A 98 -8.79 7.21 -4.79
N PRO A 99 -8.71 8.49 -4.39
CA PRO A 99 -8.52 8.85 -2.97
C PRO A 99 -9.58 8.26 -2.04
N ALA A 100 -10.84 8.29 -2.48
CA ALA A 100 -11.96 7.75 -1.69
C ALA A 100 -11.84 6.23 -1.48
N LEU A 101 -11.43 5.49 -2.51
CA LEU A 101 -11.23 4.04 -2.40
C LEU A 101 -10.01 3.72 -1.54
N LEU A 102 -8.92 4.44 -1.71
CA LEU A 102 -7.71 4.28 -0.89
C LEU A 102 -8.01 4.56 0.59
N ALA A 103 -8.66 5.69 0.89
CA ALA A 103 -9.04 6.04 2.25
C ALA A 103 -9.93 4.96 2.89
N LYS A 104 -10.93 4.47 2.14
CA LYS A 104 -11.85 3.42 2.59
C LYS A 104 -11.12 2.11 2.87
N THR A 105 -10.31 1.65 1.93
CA THR A 105 -9.64 0.33 2.04
C THR A 105 -8.63 0.34 3.17
N ALA A 106 -7.81 1.40 3.28
CA ALA A 106 -6.84 1.54 4.35
C ALA A 106 -7.50 1.61 5.74
N ALA A 107 -8.54 2.44 5.90
CA ALA A 107 -9.28 2.54 7.15
C ALA A 107 -10.00 1.24 7.52
N SER A 108 -10.52 0.50 6.53
CA SER A 108 -11.14 -0.80 6.78
C SER A 108 -10.11 -1.82 7.26
N LEU A 109 -8.94 -1.90 6.62
CA LEU A 109 -7.86 -2.77 7.03
C LEU A 109 -7.37 -2.40 8.45
N ASP A 110 -7.22 -1.11 8.73
CA ASP A 110 -6.75 -0.65 10.03
C ASP A 110 -7.75 -0.99 11.15
N ALA A 111 -9.05 -0.77 10.91
CA ALA A 111 -10.11 -1.18 11.85
C ALA A 111 -10.16 -2.71 12.06
N ILE A 112 -10.05 -3.52 10.99
CA ILE A 112 -10.04 -4.99 11.06
C ILE A 112 -8.80 -5.48 11.83
N SER A 113 -7.67 -4.82 11.66
CA SER A 113 -6.40 -5.20 12.29
C SER A 113 -6.19 -4.59 13.68
N ASN A 114 -7.14 -3.82 14.23
CA ASN A 114 -7.03 -3.08 15.49
C ASN A 114 -5.86 -2.08 15.52
N GLY A 115 -5.74 -1.25 14.48
CA GLY A 115 -4.78 -0.15 14.42
C GLY A 115 -3.35 -0.58 14.08
N ARG A 116 -3.16 -1.66 13.32
CA ARG A 116 -1.83 -2.18 12.97
C ARG A 116 -1.28 -1.70 11.61
N VAL A 117 -2.01 -0.85 10.89
CA VAL A 117 -1.59 -0.44 9.53
C VAL A 117 -0.54 0.68 9.56
N GLU A 118 0.54 0.48 8.86
CA GLU A 118 1.58 1.49 8.57
C GLU A 118 1.63 1.74 7.06
N LEU A 119 1.05 2.85 6.58
CA LEU A 119 1.05 3.18 5.15
C LEU A 119 2.32 3.91 4.75
N GLY A 120 3.28 3.19 4.18
CA GLY A 120 4.36 3.78 3.40
C GLY A 120 3.88 4.03 1.97
N VAL A 121 3.89 5.28 1.54
CA VAL A 121 3.34 5.69 0.25
C VAL A 121 4.38 6.34 -0.65
N GLY A 122 4.20 6.25 -1.95
CA GLY A 122 5.11 6.85 -2.92
C GLY A 122 4.47 7.05 -4.29
N LEU A 123 5.31 7.53 -5.21
CA LEU A 123 4.89 7.89 -6.56
C LEU A 123 4.95 6.72 -7.56
N GLY A 124 5.73 5.67 -7.28
CA GLY A 124 6.08 4.73 -8.32
C GLY A 124 6.99 5.33 -9.40
N TRP A 125 7.36 4.54 -10.37
CA TRP A 125 8.33 4.94 -11.41
C TRP A 125 7.88 4.61 -12.83
N GLN A 126 6.96 3.65 -12.99
CA GLN A 126 6.60 3.10 -14.29
C GLN A 126 5.45 3.87 -14.92
N GLU A 127 5.69 4.45 -16.08
CA GLU A 127 4.73 5.26 -16.82
C GLU A 127 3.52 4.43 -17.29
N GLU A 128 3.76 3.17 -17.68
CA GLU A 128 2.73 2.26 -18.16
C GLU A 128 1.66 1.93 -17.09
N GLU A 129 2.01 1.93 -15.81
CA GLU A 129 1.04 1.77 -14.73
C GLU A 129 0.07 2.96 -14.64
N TYR A 130 0.60 4.16 -14.85
CA TYR A 130 -0.19 5.40 -14.89
C TYR A 130 -1.11 5.44 -16.11
N GLU A 131 -0.60 5.07 -17.29
CA GLU A 131 -1.39 4.96 -18.51
C GLU A 131 -2.56 3.97 -18.33
N ALA A 132 -2.27 2.77 -17.81
CA ALA A 132 -3.28 1.75 -17.54
C ALA A 132 -4.30 2.16 -16.48
N SER A 133 -3.91 3.01 -15.54
CA SER A 133 -4.79 3.56 -14.49
C SER A 133 -5.55 4.82 -14.95
N GLY A 134 -5.30 5.31 -16.17
CA GLY A 134 -5.96 6.52 -16.69
C GLY A 134 -5.51 7.81 -16.05
N ILE A 135 -4.31 7.84 -15.47
CA ILE A 135 -3.76 9.00 -14.77
C ILE A 135 -2.57 9.55 -15.54
N PRO A 136 -2.54 10.85 -15.89
CA PRO A 136 -1.40 11.45 -16.57
C PRO A 136 -0.13 11.38 -15.71
N PHE A 137 0.93 10.80 -16.26
CA PHE A 137 2.18 10.57 -15.53
C PHE A 137 2.84 11.88 -15.05
N ASP A 138 2.71 12.95 -15.81
CA ASP A 138 3.22 14.28 -15.47
C ASP A 138 2.48 14.94 -14.31
N GLN A 139 1.23 14.51 -14.04
CA GLN A 139 0.43 15.00 -12.90
C GLN A 139 0.63 14.17 -11.62
N ARG A 140 1.42 13.10 -11.65
CA ARG A 140 1.54 12.14 -10.52
C ARG A 140 1.90 12.78 -9.18
N VAL A 141 2.73 13.84 -9.20
CA VAL A 141 3.13 14.54 -7.96
C VAL A 141 1.96 15.32 -7.36
N LYS A 142 1.20 16.02 -8.19
CA LYS A 142 -0.01 16.74 -7.73
C LYS A 142 -1.06 15.76 -7.23
N THR A 143 -1.34 14.72 -8.03
CA THR A 143 -2.27 13.64 -7.66
C THR A 143 -1.89 13.00 -6.33
N PHE A 144 -0.59 12.76 -6.09
CA PHE A 144 -0.09 12.19 -4.85
C PHE A 144 -0.44 13.04 -3.63
N TRP A 145 -0.07 14.31 -3.65
CA TRP A 145 -0.33 15.20 -2.51
C TRP A 145 -1.82 15.40 -2.26
N GLU A 146 -2.59 15.63 -3.33
CA GLU A 146 -4.04 15.82 -3.21
C GLU A 146 -4.73 14.53 -2.72
N THR A 147 -4.26 13.35 -3.15
CA THR A 147 -4.74 12.06 -2.62
C THR A 147 -4.49 11.92 -1.13
N LEU A 148 -3.29 12.29 -0.64
CA LEU A 148 -2.97 12.19 0.78
C LEU A 148 -3.81 13.16 1.62
N ASP A 149 -3.98 14.40 1.17
CA ASP A 149 -4.81 15.40 1.85
C ASP A 149 -6.26 14.92 1.97
N ILE A 150 -6.80 14.34 0.89
CA ILE A 150 -8.15 13.77 0.88
C ILE A 150 -8.25 12.59 1.85
N CYS A 151 -7.30 11.65 1.81
CA CYS A 151 -7.31 10.50 2.73
C CYS A 151 -7.30 10.96 4.20
N GLN A 152 -6.40 11.87 4.56
CA GLN A 152 -6.30 12.40 5.92
C GLN A 152 -7.60 13.09 6.34
N SER A 153 -8.21 13.86 5.46
CA SER A 153 -9.49 14.52 5.73
C SER A 153 -10.62 13.51 5.95
N LEU A 154 -10.70 12.49 5.09
CA LEU A 154 -11.73 11.44 5.18
C LEU A 154 -11.63 10.59 6.46
N TRP A 155 -10.43 10.45 7.04
CA TRP A 155 -10.21 9.72 8.28
C TRP A 155 -10.61 10.50 9.54
N THR A 156 -11.03 11.75 9.42
CA THR A 156 -11.55 12.53 10.57
C THR A 156 -12.94 12.09 11.03
N GLY A 157 -13.68 11.36 10.20
CA GLY A 157 -15.01 10.82 10.51
C GLY A 157 -16.18 11.80 10.35
N GLY A 158 -15.91 13.07 10.07
CA GLY A 158 -16.92 14.09 9.77
C GLY A 158 -17.28 14.15 8.27
N PRO A 159 -18.22 15.03 7.89
CA PRO A 159 -18.47 15.34 6.48
C PRO A 159 -17.26 16.10 5.92
N VAL A 160 -16.79 15.67 4.75
CA VAL A 160 -15.65 16.25 4.05
C VAL A 160 -16.10 16.78 2.70
N SER A 161 -15.74 18.02 2.41
CA SER A 161 -15.79 18.61 1.09
C SER A 161 -14.37 18.92 0.64
N HIS A 162 -14.07 18.70 -0.62
CA HIS A 162 -12.76 18.94 -1.22
C HIS A 162 -12.93 19.67 -2.56
N LYS A 163 -12.10 20.67 -2.79
CA LYS A 163 -12.00 21.36 -4.07
C LYS A 163 -10.53 21.59 -4.39
N GLY A 164 -9.96 20.66 -5.13
CA GLY A 164 -8.56 20.69 -5.57
C GLY A 164 -8.42 20.95 -7.07
N GLU A 165 -7.24 20.69 -7.58
CA GLU A 165 -6.95 20.77 -9.02
C GLU A 165 -7.41 19.53 -9.78
N ILE A 166 -7.47 18.38 -9.12
CA ILE A 166 -7.73 17.06 -9.71
C ILE A 166 -9.07 16.49 -9.25
N PHE A 167 -9.38 16.67 -7.95
CA PHE A 167 -10.59 16.10 -7.35
C PHE A 167 -11.50 17.20 -6.80
N GLU A 168 -12.81 17.01 -6.95
CA GLU A 168 -13.83 17.88 -6.35
C GLU A 168 -15.02 17.02 -5.89
N PHE A 169 -15.44 17.21 -4.64
CA PHE A 169 -16.64 16.58 -4.07
C PHE A 169 -17.15 17.34 -2.85
N ASN A 170 -18.38 17.09 -2.45
CA ASN A 170 -19.01 17.79 -1.33
C ASN A 170 -19.72 16.82 -0.39
N ASP A 171 -19.60 17.11 0.92
CA ASP A 171 -20.37 16.50 2.01
C ASP A 171 -20.40 14.96 1.99
N ILE A 172 -19.23 14.33 1.93
CA ILE A 172 -19.11 12.87 2.01
C ILE A 172 -18.50 12.41 3.33
N TRP A 173 -18.86 11.20 3.75
CA TRP A 173 -18.32 10.53 4.94
C TRP A 173 -17.55 9.27 4.56
N CYS A 174 -16.51 8.96 5.30
CA CYS A 174 -15.78 7.71 5.19
C CYS A 174 -15.73 7.00 6.55
N HIS A 175 -16.49 5.90 6.69
CA HIS A 175 -16.45 5.02 7.85
C HIS A 175 -16.20 3.57 7.44
N PRO A 176 -15.48 2.74 8.26
CA PRO A 176 -14.87 3.15 9.53
C PRO A 176 -13.77 4.19 9.34
N THR A 177 -13.42 4.90 10.39
CA THR A 177 -12.16 5.66 10.48
C THR A 177 -11.06 4.75 11.05
N PRO A 178 -9.78 5.04 10.83
CA PRO A 178 -8.70 4.45 11.61
C PRO A 178 -8.95 4.67 13.12
N PRO A 179 -8.67 3.67 13.98
CA PRO A 179 -8.87 3.78 15.43
C PRO A 179 -7.88 4.76 16.11
#